data_caac39ab2871824d1106ea3794d9f689
#
_entry.id   caac39ab2871824d1106ea3794d9f689
#
_cell.length_a   1.000
_cell.length_b   1.000
_cell.length_c   1.000
_cell.angle_alpha   90.00
_cell.angle_beta   90.00
_cell.angle_gamma   90.00
#
_symmetry.space_group_name_H-M   'P 1'
#
loop_
_entity.id
_entity.type
_entity.pdbx_description
1 polymer ?
#
loop_
_entity_poly.entity_id
_entity_poly.type
_entity_poly.pdbx_seq_one_letter_code
_entity_poly.pdbx_strand_id
1 'polypeptide(L)'
;MITYDENGGYPHPDHLMVHAISMIAWERAGDPDFAPGAGEPWTPLKLYYSHGFILQRMKRLQERLIQRGEKSPYELMIKRWEENEGDVFDRVTTQVECAGYFPQRAEALTAHATQIDPAGAFLASPVKDQQDVWPTEEFELAATRVKTTLPETDLFAGIEEEN
;
A
#
# COMPACT_ATOMS: atom_id res chain seq x y z
N MET A 1 -9.39 1.44 8.38
CA MET A 1 -8.17 0.75 8.83
C MET A 1 -7.38 0.33 7.62
N ILE A 2 -6.03 0.46 7.62
CA ILE A 2 -5.15 0.02 6.52
C ILE A 2 -4.12 -0.92 7.13
N THR A 3 -3.83 -2.04 6.46
CA THR A 3 -2.84 -3.04 6.87
C THR A 3 -2.22 -3.73 5.67
N TYR A 4 -1.33 -4.70 5.90
CA TYR A 4 -0.86 -5.62 4.87
C TYR A 4 -1.89 -6.73 4.61
N ASP A 5 -1.81 -7.33 3.43
CA ASP A 5 -2.54 -8.55 3.11
C ASP A 5 -1.96 -9.78 3.85
N GLU A 6 -2.55 -10.94 3.63
CA GLU A 6 -2.14 -12.22 4.22
C GLU A 6 -0.70 -12.64 3.88
N ASN A 7 -0.11 -12.06 2.83
CA ASN A 7 1.27 -12.30 2.40
C ASN A 7 2.25 -11.23 2.91
N GLY A 8 1.75 -10.20 3.62
CA GLY A 8 2.55 -9.11 4.17
C GLY A 8 3.11 -8.13 3.14
N GLY A 9 2.57 -8.12 1.91
CA GLY A 9 3.16 -7.41 0.76
C GLY A 9 4.46 -8.06 0.26
N TYR A 10 5.27 -8.61 1.15
CA TYR A 10 6.32 -9.61 0.97
C TYR A 10 6.48 -10.40 2.29
N PRO A 11 6.95 -11.68 2.25
CA PRO A 11 6.85 -12.59 3.39
C PRO A 11 7.89 -12.31 4.49
N HIS A 12 7.83 -11.13 5.11
CA HIS A 12 8.61 -10.79 6.29
C HIS A 12 7.81 -11.11 7.56
N PRO A 13 8.39 -11.74 8.61
CA PRO A 13 7.68 -12.10 9.84
C PRO A 13 6.91 -10.94 10.47
N ASP A 14 7.51 -9.74 10.51
CA ASP A 14 6.86 -8.56 11.08
C ASP A 14 5.64 -8.12 10.26
N HIS A 15 5.70 -8.20 8.93
CA HIS A 15 4.58 -7.86 8.05
C HIS A 15 3.42 -8.84 8.20
N LEU A 16 3.73 -10.15 8.27
CA LEU A 16 2.74 -11.20 8.54
C LEU A 16 2.10 -11.01 9.93
N MET A 17 2.88 -10.61 10.93
CA MET A 17 2.37 -10.30 12.26
C MET A 17 1.46 -9.08 12.24
N VAL A 18 1.82 -8.01 11.51
CA VAL A 18 0.97 -6.83 11.33
C VAL A 18 -0.38 -7.21 10.73
N HIS A 19 -0.42 -8.05 9.70
CA HIS A 19 -1.67 -8.59 9.18
C HIS A 19 -2.47 -9.31 10.27
N ALA A 20 -1.86 -10.27 10.97
CA ALA A 20 -2.56 -11.10 11.95
C ALA A 20 -3.18 -10.28 13.09
N ILE A 21 -2.44 -9.33 13.68
CA ILE A 21 -2.96 -8.46 14.75
C ILE A 21 -4.01 -7.48 14.24
N SER A 22 -3.87 -7.01 13.00
CA SER A 22 -4.85 -6.11 12.37
C SER A 22 -6.19 -6.80 12.15
N MET A 23 -6.17 -8.08 11.74
CA MET A 23 -7.42 -8.86 11.59
C MET A 23 -8.14 -9.06 12.93
N ILE A 24 -7.40 -9.33 14.01
CA ILE A 24 -7.96 -9.40 15.36
C ILE A 24 -8.56 -8.05 15.77
N ALA A 25 -7.84 -6.96 15.52
CA ALA A 25 -8.31 -5.61 15.83
C ALA A 25 -9.58 -5.26 15.03
N TRP A 26 -9.64 -5.61 13.74
CA TRP A 26 -10.82 -5.42 12.90
C TRP A 26 -12.06 -6.11 13.48
N GLU A 27 -11.92 -7.32 13.96
CA GLU A 27 -13.02 -8.12 14.49
C GLU A 27 -13.43 -7.69 15.91
N ARG A 28 -12.46 -7.32 16.75
CA ARG A 28 -12.65 -7.22 18.19
C ARG A 28 -12.66 -5.80 18.75
N ALA A 29 -12.27 -4.76 17.98
CA ALA A 29 -12.22 -3.39 18.51
C ALA A 29 -13.58 -2.83 18.97
N GLY A 30 -14.68 -3.36 18.46
CA GLY A 30 -16.04 -3.03 18.88
C GLY A 30 -16.59 -3.88 20.02
N ASP A 31 -15.83 -4.85 20.53
CA ASP A 31 -16.24 -5.75 21.59
C ASP A 31 -15.84 -5.17 22.98
N PRO A 32 -16.79 -4.75 23.83
CA PRO A 32 -16.49 -4.14 25.12
C PRO A 32 -15.76 -5.08 26.09
N ASP A 33 -15.87 -6.39 25.86
CA ASP A 33 -15.26 -7.41 26.73
C ASP A 33 -13.86 -7.83 26.26
N PHE A 34 -13.42 -7.39 25.07
CA PHE A 34 -12.13 -7.81 24.52
C PHE A 34 -10.94 -7.19 25.25
N ALA A 35 -11.02 -5.89 25.57
CA ALA A 35 -9.95 -5.17 26.27
C ALA A 35 -10.53 -4.20 27.31
N PRO A 36 -11.10 -4.69 28.43
CA PRO A 36 -11.71 -3.85 29.43
C PRO A 36 -10.73 -2.79 29.95
N GLY A 37 -11.14 -1.52 29.92
CA GLY A 37 -10.29 -0.40 30.35
C GLY A 37 -9.34 0.18 29.31
N ALA A 38 -9.33 -0.34 28.07
CA ALA A 38 -8.54 0.24 26.98
C ALA A 38 -9.17 1.49 26.33
N GLY A 39 -10.38 1.84 26.72
CA GLY A 39 -11.18 2.93 26.18
C GLY A 39 -12.57 2.46 25.74
N GLU A 40 -13.32 3.37 25.12
CA GLU A 40 -14.63 3.00 24.56
C GLU A 40 -14.47 2.12 23.32
N PRO A 41 -15.33 1.10 23.14
CA PRO A 41 -15.32 0.27 21.95
C PRO A 41 -15.48 1.09 20.68
N TRP A 42 -14.71 0.75 19.64
CA TRP A 42 -14.77 1.44 18.36
C TRP A 42 -14.89 0.43 17.22
N THR A 43 -15.86 0.64 16.35
CA THR A 43 -16.08 -0.25 15.19
C THR A 43 -15.46 0.36 13.93
N PRO A 44 -14.35 -0.21 13.43
CA PRO A 44 -13.78 0.23 12.15
C PRO A 44 -14.74 -0.05 11.00
N LEU A 45 -14.95 0.92 10.10
CA LEU A 45 -15.96 0.84 9.05
C LEU A 45 -15.44 0.17 7.77
N LYS A 46 -14.16 0.36 7.44
CA LYS A 46 -13.54 -0.22 6.24
C LYS A 46 -12.13 -0.72 6.56
N LEU A 47 -11.77 -1.84 5.94
CA LEU A 47 -10.46 -2.46 6.02
C LEU A 47 -9.86 -2.55 4.62
N TYR A 48 -8.67 -2.00 4.46
CA TYR A 48 -7.91 -2.04 3.21
C TYR A 48 -6.58 -2.74 3.39
N TYR A 49 -6.20 -3.54 2.40
CA TYR A 49 -4.82 -3.98 2.21
C TYR A 49 -4.09 -2.98 1.32
N SER A 50 -2.90 -2.56 1.73
CA SER A 50 -2.04 -1.67 0.94
C SER A 50 -1.12 -2.49 0.04
N HIS A 51 -1.16 -2.21 -1.27
CA HIS A 51 -0.34 -2.87 -2.27
C HIS A 51 0.77 -1.94 -2.78
N GLY A 52 1.92 -1.95 -2.09
CA GLY A 52 3.08 -1.12 -2.44
C GLY A 52 3.87 -1.60 -3.65
N PHE A 53 3.78 -2.89 -3.98
CA PHE A 53 4.59 -3.53 -5.03
C PHE A 53 3.71 -3.94 -6.22
N ILE A 54 3.45 -2.99 -7.11
CA ILE A 54 2.69 -3.22 -8.35
C ILE A 54 3.67 -3.46 -9.51
N LEU A 55 3.60 -4.64 -10.12
CA LEU A 55 4.49 -5.04 -11.20
C LEU A 55 4.39 -4.08 -12.40
N GLN A 56 3.18 -3.68 -12.79
CA GLN A 56 2.96 -2.73 -13.88
C GLN A 56 3.60 -1.37 -13.61
N ARG A 57 3.52 -0.87 -12.36
CA ARG A 57 4.19 0.38 -11.95
C ARG A 57 5.69 0.29 -12.11
N MET A 58 6.30 -0.81 -11.64
CA MET A 58 7.74 -1.01 -11.77
C MET A 58 8.19 -1.11 -13.24
N LYS A 59 7.43 -1.79 -14.09
CA LYS A 59 7.69 -1.84 -15.53
C LYS A 59 7.70 -0.45 -16.18
N ARG A 60 6.70 0.37 -15.88
CA ARG A 60 6.62 1.74 -16.41
C ARG A 60 7.76 2.63 -15.92
N LEU A 61 8.14 2.52 -14.64
CA LEU A 61 9.28 3.25 -14.11
C LEU A 61 10.60 2.79 -14.74
N GLN A 62 10.77 1.48 -14.95
CA GLN A 62 11.91 0.93 -15.70
C GLN A 62 11.99 1.49 -17.12
N GLU A 63 10.90 1.49 -17.86
CA GLU A 63 10.83 2.06 -19.19
C GLU A 63 11.27 3.54 -19.21
N ARG A 64 10.84 4.31 -18.21
CA ARG A 64 11.21 5.72 -18.08
C ARG A 64 12.71 5.91 -17.85
N LEU A 65 13.34 5.09 -17.00
CA LEU A 65 14.78 5.11 -16.76
C LEU A 65 15.56 4.73 -18.04
N ILE A 66 15.15 3.67 -18.72
CA ILE A 66 15.78 3.20 -19.98
C ILE A 66 15.70 4.29 -21.06
N GLN A 67 14.56 4.97 -21.22
CA GLN A 67 14.40 6.07 -22.19
C GLN A 67 15.39 7.22 -21.95
N ARG A 68 15.87 7.40 -20.72
CA ARG A 68 16.91 8.38 -20.37
C ARG A 68 18.32 7.83 -20.46
N GLY A 69 18.49 6.58 -20.88
CA GLY A 69 19.79 5.92 -20.94
C GLY A 69 20.34 5.49 -19.57
N GLU A 70 19.50 5.45 -18.56
CA GLU A 70 19.86 5.02 -17.21
C GLU A 70 19.64 3.51 -17.02
N LYS A 71 20.45 2.89 -16.13
CA LYS A 71 20.26 1.50 -15.75
C LYS A 71 19.09 1.39 -14.77
N SER A 72 18.20 0.45 -15.01
CA SER A 72 17.10 0.17 -14.09
C SER A 72 17.54 -0.76 -12.97
N PRO A 73 17.27 -0.45 -11.70
CA PRO A 73 17.46 -1.37 -10.59
C PRO A 73 16.31 -2.39 -10.47
N TYR A 74 15.24 -2.25 -11.27
CA TYR A 74 14.02 -3.06 -11.15
C TYR A 74 14.06 -4.36 -11.92
N GLU A 75 15.04 -4.56 -12.84
CA GLU A 75 15.07 -5.68 -13.78
C GLU A 75 14.98 -7.06 -13.09
N LEU A 76 15.81 -7.29 -12.08
CA LEU A 76 15.80 -8.56 -11.33
C LEU A 76 14.53 -8.75 -10.52
N MET A 77 13.98 -7.68 -9.97
CA MET A 77 12.75 -7.70 -9.19
C MET A 77 11.55 -8.01 -10.10
N ILE A 78 11.45 -7.34 -11.24
CA ILE A 78 10.41 -7.59 -12.25
C ILE A 78 10.44 -9.05 -12.70
N LYS A 79 11.63 -9.55 -13.08
CA LYS A 79 11.80 -10.93 -13.52
C LYS A 79 11.36 -11.93 -12.45
N ARG A 80 11.78 -11.73 -11.21
CA ARG A 80 11.42 -12.61 -10.10
C ARG A 80 9.89 -12.66 -9.87
N TRP A 81 9.23 -11.52 -10.00
CA TRP A 81 7.78 -11.45 -9.80
C TRP A 81 7.01 -12.04 -10.96
N GLU A 82 7.45 -11.84 -12.20
CA GLU A 82 6.86 -12.50 -13.36
C GLU A 82 6.94 -14.03 -13.26
N GLU A 83 8.02 -14.55 -12.67
CA GLU A 83 8.24 -15.99 -12.54
C GLU A 83 7.47 -16.63 -11.37
N ASN A 84 7.20 -15.91 -10.29
CA ASN A 84 6.80 -16.54 -9.02
C ASN A 84 5.49 -16.05 -8.40
N GLU A 85 5.09 -14.81 -8.59
CA GLU A 85 4.06 -14.18 -7.74
C GLU A 85 2.88 -13.58 -8.50
N GLY A 86 3.00 -13.36 -9.80
CA GLY A 86 1.98 -12.65 -10.57
C GLY A 86 1.87 -11.17 -10.19
N ASP A 87 0.87 -10.48 -10.72
CA ASP A 87 0.62 -9.07 -10.41
C ASP A 87 -0.55 -8.94 -9.42
N VAL A 88 -0.29 -8.42 -8.24
CA VAL A 88 -1.34 -8.12 -7.23
C VAL A 88 -2.33 -7.07 -7.72
N PHE A 89 -2.07 -6.43 -8.86
CA PHE A 89 -2.94 -5.40 -9.43
C PHE A 89 -4.36 -5.92 -9.70
N ASP A 90 -4.53 -7.20 -9.98
CA ASP A 90 -5.86 -7.82 -10.17
C ASP A 90 -6.72 -7.80 -8.88
N ARG A 91 -6.10 -7.60 -7.73
CA ARG A 91 -6.80 -7.46 -6.42
C ARG A 91 -7.13 -6.00 -6.09
N VAL A 92 -6.56 -5.04 -6.80
CA VAL A 92 -6.76 -3.61 -6.54
C VAL A 92 -8.21 -3.21 -6.83
N THR A 93 -8.86 -2.68 -5.82
CA THR A 93 -10.23 -2.18 -5.89
C THR A 93 -10.32 -0.66 -5.73
N THR A 94 -9.24 -0.05 -5.24
CA THR A 94 -9.22 1.37 -4.88
C THR A 94 -7.88 1.97 -5.27
N GLN A 95 -7.91 3.05 -6.06
CA GLN A 95 -6.73 3.80 -6.47
C GLN A 95 -6.89 5.25 -6.05
N VAL A 96 -6.03 5.71 -5.14
CA VAL A 96 -6.08 7.06 -4.59
C VAL A 96 -5.04 7.94 -5.25
N GLU A 97 -5.48 9.04 -5.89
CA GLU A 97 -4.59 10.04 -6.44
C GLU A 97 -3.85 10.78 -5.32
N CYS A 98 -2.54 10.62 -5.25
CA CYS A 98 -1.71 11.19 -4.19
C CYS A 98 -0.33 11.67 -4.68
N ALA A 99 -0.16 11.85 -5.98
CA ALA A 99 1.10 12.31 -6.58
C ALA A 99 1.66 13.58 -5.93
N GLY A 100 0.78 14.50 -5.49
CA GLY A 100 1.17 15.72 -4.78
C GLY A 100 1.94 15.48 -3.47
N TYR A 101 1.81 14.31 -2.87
CA TYR A 101 2.44 13.90 -1.61
C TYR A 101 3.68 13.02 -1.79
N PHE A 102 4.06 12.70 -3.02
CA PHE A 102 5.25 11.88 -3.28
C PHE A 102 6.57 12.49 -2.80
N PRO A 103 6.77 13.83 -2.79
CA PRO A 103 7.93 14.42 -2.12
C PRO A 103 8.01 14.03 -0.64
N GLN A 104 6.91 14.15 0.10
CA GLN A 104 6.85 13.79 1.53
C GLN A 104 7.07 12.29 1.74
N ARG A 105 6.55 11.44 0.84
CA ARG A 105 6.82 9.99 0.86
C ARG A 105 8.32 9.70 0.69
N ALA A 106 8.99 10.38 -0.24
CA ALA A 106 10.43 10.22 -0.45
C ALA A 106 11.24 10.69 0.77
N GLU A 107 10.86 11.80 1.39
CA GLU A 107 11.46 12.30 2.63
C GLU A 107 11.27 11.31 3.78
N ALA A 108 10.08 10.76 3.95
CA ALA A 108 9.78 9.73 4.96
C ALA A 108 10.61 8.47 4.75
N LEU A 109 10.76 7.98 3.52
CA LEU A 109 11.65 6.85 3.20
C LEU A 109 13.11 7.16 3.56
N THR A 110 13.60 8.35 3.20
CA THR A 110 14.97 8.77 3.49
C THR A 110 15.24 8.87 5.00
N ALA A 111 14.24 9.20 5.80
CA ALA A 111 14.35 9.23 7.26
C ALA A 111 14.63 7.84 7.88
N HIS A 112 14.36 6.75 7.15
CA HIS A 112 14.72 5.38 7.56
C HIS A 112 16.19 5.05 7.21
N ALA A 113 17.12 5.92 7.58
CA ALA A 113 18.53 5.90 7.17
C ALA A 113 19.28 4.59 7.49
N THR A 114 18.80 3.80 8.45
CA THR A 114 19.38 2.50 8.79
C THR A 114 18.87 1.34 7.92
N GLN A 115 17.80 1.56 7.16
CA GLN A 115 17.11 0.52 6.38
C GLN A 115 17.03 0.85 4.89
N ILE A 116 17.04 2.12 4.53
CA ILE A 116 16.90 2.58 3.14
C ILE A 116 18.26 3.04 2.61
N ASP A 117 18.75 2.34 1.59
CA ASP A 117 19.91 2.78 0.82
C ASP A 117 19.48 3.94 -0.11
N PRO A 118 20.08 5.14 0.00
CA PRO A 118 19.77 6.26 -0.90
C PRO A 118 20.02 5.97 -2.38
N ALA A 119 20.90 5.01 -2.70
CA ALA A 119 21.16 4.54 -4.06
C ALA A 119 20.33 3.30 -4.43
N GLY A 120 19.47 2.82 -3.53
CA GLY A 120 18.67 1.63 -3.70
C GLY A 120 17.44 1.82 -4.59
N ALA A 121 16.78 0.70 -4.90
CA ALA A 121 15.64 0.65 -5.81
C ALA A 121 14.46 1.54 -5.37
N PHE A 122 14.24 1.74 -4.08
CA PHE A 122 13.14 2.57 -3.56
C PHE A 122 13.25 4.05 -3.93
N LEU A 123 14.47 4.57 -4.10
CA LEU A 123 14.75 5.97 -4.41
C LEU A 123 15.33 6.16 -5.82
N ALA A 124 15.46 5.09 -6.60
CA ALA A 124 16.11 5.13 -7.92
C ALA A 124 15.34 5.94 -8.97
N SER A 125 14.01 5.95 -8.91
CA SER A 125 13.21 6.77 -9.81
C SER A 125 12.98 8.16 -9.20
N PRO A 126 13.29 9.24 -9.93
CA PRO A 126 12.96 10.60 -9.48
C PRO A 126 11.46 10.74 -9.14
N VAL A 127 11.17 11.55 -8.11
CA VAL A 127 9.79 11.80 -7.67
C VAL A 127 8.91 12.28 -8.83
N LYS A 128 9.44 13.15 -9.69
CA LYS A 128 8.71 13.64 -10.86
C LYS A 128 8.31 12.52 -11.82
N ASP A 129 9.19 11.56 -12.05
CA ASP A 129 8.87 10.41 -12.92
C ASP A 129 7.78 9.53 -12.29
N GLN A 130 7.84 9.31 -10.98
CA GLN A 130 6.82 8.56 -10.27
C GLN A 130 5.45 9.25 -10.37
N GLN A 131 5.40 10.58 -10.18
CA GLN A 131 4.18 11.39 -10.33
C GLN A 131 3.59 11.30 -11.75
N ASP A 132 4.44 11.35 -12.79
CA ASP A 132 3.99 11.35 -14.19
C ASP A 132 3.55 9.97 -14.67
N VAL A 133 4.21 8.92 -14.18
CA VAL A 133 4.04 7.55 -14.66
C VAL A 133 2.94 6.81 -13.90
N TRP A 134 2.86 7.06 -12.59
CA TRP A 134 1.93 6.33 -11.70
C TRP A 134 1.53 7.20 -10.51
N PRO A 135 0.52 8.07 -10.64
CA PRO A 135 0.17 9.10 -9.66
C PRO A 135 -0.60 8.59 -8.45
N THR A 136 -0.95 7.29 -8.40
CA THR A 136 -1.82 6.70 -7.39
C THR A 136 -1.08 5.79 -6.42
N GLU A 137 -1.71 5.58 -5.25
CA GLU A 137 -1.44 4.45 -4.37
C GLU A 137 -2.61 3.47 -4.41
N GLU A 138 -2.30 2.18 -4.32
CA GLU A 138 -3.21 1.08 -4.60
C GLU A 138 -3.61 0.34 -3.33
N PHE A 139 -4.91 0.09 -3.23
CA PHE A 139 -5.50 -0.62 -2.12
C PHE A 139 -6.50 -1.67 -2.60
N GLU A 140 -6.64 -2.72 -1.81
CA GLU A 140 -7.72 -3.70 -1.91
C GLU A 140 -8.70 -3.50 -0.77
N LEU A 141 -9.97 -3.31 -1.05
CA LEU A 141 -11.01 -3.31 -0.03
C LEU A 141 -11.23 -4.74 0.47
N ALA A 142 -10.60 -5.11 1.57
CA ALA A 142 -10.66 -6.45 2.15
C ALA A 142 -11.97 -6.70 2.89
N ALA A 143 -12.51 -5.67 3.57
CA ALA A 143 -13.82 -5.74 4.23
C ALA A 143 -14.44 -4.36 4.40
N THR A 144 -15.78 -4.31 4.41
CA THR A 144 -16.53 -3.08 4.65
C THR A 144 -17.79 -3.35 5.46
N ARG A 145 -18.14 -2.42 6.35
CA ARG A 145 -19.40 -2.36 7.10
C ARG A 145 -20.31 -1.24 6.58
N VAL A 146 -19.85 -0.48 5.59
CA VAL A 146 -20.62 0.56 4.92
C VAL A 146 -20.88 0.20 3.47
N LYS A 147 -21.93 0.80 2.90
CA LYS A 147 -22.28 0.59 1.51
C LYS A 147 -21.28 1.29 0.60
N THR A 148 -20.68 0.56 -0.33
CA THR A 148 -19.70 1.11 -1.26
C THR A 148 -19.92 0.58 -2.67
N THR A 149 -19.30 1.24 -3.66
CA THR A 149 -19.31 0.83 -5.07
C THR A 149 -17.88 0.78 -5.58
N LEU A 150 -17.48 -0.35 -6.14
CA LEU A 150 -16.14 -0.55 -6.70
C LEU A 150 -16.13 -0.27 -8.21
N PRO A 151 -15.00 0.22 -8.75
CA PRO A 151 -13.78 0.63 -8.05
C PRO A 151 -13.96 1.97 -7.32
N GLU A 152 -13.16 2.19 -6.27
CA GLU A 152 -13.13 3.45 -5.50
C GLU A 152 -11.92 4.30 -5.86
N THR A 153 -12.03 5.61 -5.59
CA THR A 153 -10.93 6.58 -5.68
C THR A 153 -10.68 7.31 -4.35
N ASP A 154 -11.44 6.94 -3.33
CA ASP A 154 -11.37 7.52 -1.98
C ASP A 154 -11.59 6.42 -0.94
N LEU A 155 -10.69 6.33 0.02
CA LEU A 155 -10.77 5.34 1.12
C LEU A 155 -11.94 5.59 2.08
N PHE A 156 -12.52 6.79 2.06
CA PHE A 156 -13.67 7.18 2.88
C PHE A 156 -15.01 7.06 2.14
N ALA A 157 -14.99 6.61 0.88
CA ALA A 157 -16.22 6.45 0.10
C ALA A 157 -17.26 5.61 0.88
N GLY A 158 -18.50 6.09 0.95
CA GLY A 158 -19.61 5.47 1.67
C GLY A 158 -19.62 5.68 3.20
N ILE A 159 -18.67 6.41 3.74
CA ILE A 159 -18.69 6.84 5.15
C ILE A 159 -19.40 8.18 5.23
N GLU A 160 -20.52 8.23 5.95
CA GLU A 160 -21.25 9.45 6.23
C GLU A 160 -20.63 10.14 7.45
N GLU A 161 -20.39 11.45 7.35
CA GLU A 161 -19.98 12.24 8.52
C GLU A 161 -21.20 12.34 9.47
N GLU A 162 -21.01 11.96 10.73
CA GLU A 162 -21.99 12.23 11.78
C GLU A 162 -22.03 13.76 12.00
N ASN A 163 -23.18 14.39 11.66
CA ASN A 163 -23.43 15.83 11.91
C ASN A 163 -23.76 16.09 13.38
#